data_56b5af7a4aa17fb6eaa0e1d2b85c0a9a
#
_entry.id   56b5af7a4aa17fb6eaa0e1d2b85c0a9a
#
_cell.length_a   1.000
_cell.length_b   1.000
_cell.length_c   1.000
_cell.angle_alpha   90.00
_cell.angle_beta   90.00
_cell.angle_gamma   90.00
#
_symmetry.space_group_name_H-M   'P 1'
#
loop_
_entity.id
_entity.type
_entity.pdbx_description
1 polymer ?
#
loop_
_entity_poly.entity_id
_entity_poly.type
_entity_poly.pdbx_seq_one_letter_code
_entity_poly.pdbx_strand_id
1 'polypeptide(L)'
;IERFPEEMDQEVDINFCGYLFLLDNDRDVASFKENIVLQHTCGIETELLDPTQIARSAPQIQIEDIMCGAFYGRDGITDPHSVLQGYATQARHLGAQLETATSVSDMKVKGGRIQAVGLQDGTWIESPTVIIAGGPWSGDIAALAGVDLPVQPVMRQIMVTRPIEGVGTDFPFVIDFSKSLYFHYESGGVLTGMSNPDQSAGFDTRVDEEWRMTHFSHAVDRMPLLEFSEVLTEWGGLYEVTPDAQPILGKLPQVDGLYSCTGFSGHGFMHGPICGLLLAEEVLDGSAKTVDIDSLRWDRFESGLIAGEY
;
A
#
# COMPACT_ATOMS: atom_id res chain seq x y z
N ILE A 1 2.72 8.52 -11.24
CA ILE A 1 3.79 9.33 -10.58
C ILE A 1 4.79 9.91 -11.60
N GLU A 2 5.10 9.25 -12.73
CA GLU A 2 6.00 9.81 -13.78
C GLU A 2 5.65 11.25 -14.19
N ARG A 3 4.35 11.59 -14.25
CA ARG A 3 3.88 12.95 -14.60
C ARG A 3 3.66 13.84 -13.38
N PHE A 4 4.06 13.39 -12.20
CA PHE A 4 3.85 14.14 -10.97
C PHE A 4 4.48 15.54 -10.99
N PRO A 5 5.73 15.74 -11.50
CA PRO A 5 6.31 17.07 -11.58
C PRO A 5 5.47 18.04 -12.43
N GLU A 6 4.94 17.56 -13.55
CA GLU A 6 4.11 18.36 -14.47
C GLU A 6 2.73 18.66 -13.87
N GLU A 7 2.13 17.69 -13.18
CA GLU A 7 0.77 17.78 -12.63
C GLU A 7 0.74 18.55 -11.30
N MET A 8 1.78 18.44 -10.49
CA MET A 8 1.85 19.01 -9.14
C MET A 8 2.77 20.23 -9.01
N ASP A 9 3.45 20.62 -10.10
CA ASP A 9 4.45 21.71 -10.09
C ASP A 9 5.48 21.52 -8.95
N GLN A 10 5.90 20.26 -8.74
CA GLN A 10 6.84 19.87 -7.69
C GLN A 10 7.65 18.66 -8.14
N GLU A 11 8.97 18.75 -8.07
CA GLU A 11 9.87 17.63 -8.27
C GLU A 11 9.72 16.57 -7.16
N VAL A 12 9.84 15.31 -7.52
CA VAL A 12 9.95 14.19 -6.59
C VAL A 12 11.18 13.36 -6.95
N ASP A 13 11.85 12.86 -5.92
CA ASP A 13 12.95 11.92 -6.12
C ASP A 13 12.38 10.53 -6.38
N ILE A 14 12.25 10.18 -7.65
CA ILE A 14 11.81 8.86 -8.09
C ILE A 14 12.99 8.09 -8.70
N ASN A 15 13.21 6.90 -8.19
CA ASN A 15 14.22 5.97 -8.69
C ASN A 15 13.54 4.76 -9.35
N PHE A 16 13.62 4.67 -10.68
CA PHE A 16 13.10 3.53 -11.46
C PHE A 16 14.10 2.36 -11.45
N CYS A 17 14.26 1.74 -10.28
CA CYS A 17 15.15 0.60 -10.10
C CYS A 17 14.52 -0.74 -10.52
N GLY A 18 13.22 -0.76 -10.82
CA GLY A 18 12.45 -1.95 -11.11
C GLY A 18 12.03 -2.73 -9.87
N TYR A 19 11.00 -3.58 -10.04
CA TYR A 19 10.53 -4.54 -9.04
C TYR A 19 10.83 -5.95 -9.50
N LEU A 20 11.43 -6.75 -8.61
CA LEU A 20 11.79 -8.13 -8.85
C LEU A 20 11.13 -9.03 -7.81
N PHE A 21 10.14 -9.80 -8.22
CA PHE A 21 9.56 -10.87 -7.40
C PHE A 21 10.34 -12.15 -7.60
N LEU A 22 10.78 -12.78 -6.51
CA LEU A 22 11.42 -14.08 -6.50
C LEU A 22 10.38 -15.17 -6.22
N LEU A 23 10.36 -16.21 -7.06
CA LEU A 23 9.37 -17.28 -7.01
C LEU A 23 10.10 -18.63 -6.82
N ASP A 24 9.73 -19.36 -5.79
CA ASP A 24 10.39 -20.58 -5.34
C ASP A 24 9.54 -21.85 -5.48
N ASN A 25 8.29 -21.72 -5.96
CA ASN A 25 7.37 -22.84 -6.09
C ASN A 25 6.50 -22.75 -7.35
N ASP A 26 6.02 -23.93 -7.82
CA ASP A 26 5.26 -24.07 -9.07
C ASP A 26 3.92 -23.32 -9.05
N ARG A 27 3.25 -23.24 -7.88
CA ARG A 27 1.93 -22.56 -7.74
C ARG A 27 2.07 -21.07 -8.04
N ASP A 28 3.04 -20.41 -7.40
CA ASP A 28 3.26 -18.99 -7.56
C ASP A 28 3.78 -18.67 -8.97
N VAL A 29 4.67 -19.51 -9.50
CA VAL A 29 5.14 -19.40 -10.90
C VAL A 29 3.96 -19.45 -11.89
N ALA A 30 2.99 -20.36 -11.67
CA ALA A 30 1.81 -20.46 -12.54
C ALA A 30 0.94 -19.20 -12.43
N SER A 31 0.63 -18.75 -11.21
CA SER A 31 -0.14 -17.52 -10.96
C SER A 31 0.52 -16.28 -11.57
N PHE A 32 1.83 -16.12 -11.40
CA PHE A 32 2.55 -14.98 -11.99
C PHE A 32 2.56 -15.02 -13.51
N LYS A 33 2.68 -16.19 -14.13
CA LYS A 33 2.57 -16.31 -15.60
C LYS A 33 1.19 -15.88 -16.13
N GLU A 34 0.12 -16.22 -15.44
CA GLU A 34 -1.23 -15.77 -15.80
C GLU A 34 -1.36 -14.25 -15.64
N ASN A 35 -0.86 -13.70 -14.53
CA ASN A 35 -0.86 -12.26 -14.28
C ASN A 35 -0.03 -11.49 -15.30
N ILE A 36 1.14 -11.99 -15.72
CA ILE A 36 1.99 -11.40 -16.76
C ILE A 36 1.23 -11.31 -18.08
N VAL A 37 0.49 -12.35 -18.47
CA VAL A 37 -0.35 -12.29 -19.67
C VAL A 37 -1.37 -11.16 -19.60
N LEU A 38 -2.03 -10.99 -18.46
CA LEU A 38 -2.98 -9.89 -18.23
C LEU A 38 -2.27 -8.53 -18.27
N GLN A 39 -1.13 -8.40 -17.61
CA GLN A 39 -0.31 -7.18 -17.58
C GLN A 39 0.09 -6.74 -18.98
N HIS A 40 0.51 -7.68 -19.84
CA HIS A 40 0.82 -7.39 -21.24
C HIS A 40 -0.38 -6.84 -22.00
N THR A 41 -1.61 -7.31 -21.74
CA THR A 41 -2.82 -6.73 -22.36
C THR A 41 -3.06 -5.28 -21.93
N CYS A 42 -2.55 -4.90 -20.76
CA CYS A 42 -2.60 -3.54 -20.24
C CYS A 42 -1.39 -2.67 -20.62
N GLY A 43 -0.47 -3.20 -21.43
CA GLY A 43 0.75 -2.50 -21.87
C GLY A 43 1.87 -2.49 -20.82
N ILE A 44 1.79 -3.35 -19.79
CA ILE A 44 2.82 -3.54 -18.76
C ILE A 44 3.68 -4.74 -19.17
N GLU A 45 4.90 -4.49 -19.60
CA GLU A 45 5.82 -5.50 -20.16
C GLU A 45 6.66 -6.15 -19.04
N THR A 46 6.00 -6.85 -18.13
CA THR A 46 6.69 -7.65 -17.09
C THR A 46 7.41 -8.83 -17.74
N GLU A 47 8.67 -9.03 -17.38
CA GLU A 47 9.52 -10.10 -17.87
C GLU A 47 9.62 -11.24 -16.85
N LEU A 48 9.70 -12.48 -17.36
CA LEU A 48 10.01 -13.64 -16.51
C LEU A 48 11.52 -13.93 -16.65
N LEU A 49 12.25 -13.76 -15.56
CA LEU A 49 13.70 -13.94 -15.52
C LEU A 49 14.07 -15.35 -15.04
N ASP A 50 15.07 -15.96 -15.70
CA ASP A 50 15.71 -17.16 -15.17
C ASP A 50 16.70 -16.83 -14.03
N PRO A 51 17.15 -17.83 -13.22
CA PRO A 51 18.08 -17.59 -12.12
C PRO A 51 19.38 -16.90 -12.53
N THR A 52 19.87 -17.13 -13.76
CA THR A 52 21.09 -16.48 -14.26
C THR A 52 20.86 -14.98 -14.49
N GLN A 53 19.69 -14.63 -14.98
CA GLN A 53 19.29 -13.24 -15.18
C GLN A 53 19.08 -12.53 -13.83
N ILE A 54 18.43 -13.20 -12.86
CA ILE A 54 18.26 -12.67 -11.51
C ILE A 54 19.62 -12.38 -10.85
N ALA A 55 20.57 -13.33 -10.92
CA ALA A 55 21.92 -13.16 -10.37
C ALA A 55 22.70 -11.97 -10.97
N ARG A 56 22.34 -11.55 -12.19
CA ARG A 56 22.93 -10.36 -12.83
C ARG A 56 22.26 -9.07 -12.35
N SER A 57 20.95 -9.10 -12.17
CA SER A 57 20.17 -7.91 -11.76
C SER A 57 20.29 -7.62 -10.26
N ALA A 58 20.44 -8.66 -9.44
CA ALA A 58 20.55 -8.57 -7.98
C ALA A 58 21.60 -9.55 -7.45
N PRO A 59 22.90 -9.32 -7.71
CA PRO A 59 23.98 -10.24 -7.34
C PRO A 59 24.17 -10.39 -5.83
N GLN A 60 23.54 -9.55 -5.03
CA GLN A 60 23.57 -9.58 -3.57
C GLN A 60 22.62 -10.63 -2.98
N ILE A 61 21.70 -11.17 -3.79
CA ILE A 61 20.60 -12.05 -3.37
C ILE A 61 20.99 -13.52 -3.58
N GLN A 62 20.74 -14.35 -2.59
CA GLN A 62 20.82 -15.81 -2.69
C GLN A 62 19.61 -16.34 -3.46
N ILE A 63 19.88 -17.22 -4.45
CA ILE A 63 18.86 -17.66 -5.42
C ILE A 63 18.85 -19.18 -5.63
N GLU A 64 19.54 -19.96 -4.81
CA GLU A 64 19.66 -21.42 -4.98
C GLU A 64 18.31 -22.14 -4.93
N ASP A 65 17.35 -21.59 -4.20
CA ASP A 65 15.98 -22.09 -4.06
C ASP A 65 14.98 -21.41 -5.02
N ILE A 66 15.43 -20.45 -5.82
CA ILE A 66 14.55 -19.66 -6.70
C ILE A 66 14.40 -20.31 -8.08
N MET A 67 13.18 -20.53 -8.50
CA MET A 67 12.83 -21.11 -9.81
C MET A 67 12.86 -20.07 -10.92
N CYS A 68 12.32 -18.87 -10.68
CA CYS A 68 12.34 -17.75 -11.62
C CYS A 68 12.00 -16.44 -10.89
N GLY A 69 12.11 -15.30 -11.60
CA GLY A 69 11.68 -14.00 -11.11
C GLY A 69 10.72 -13.33 -12.09
N ALA A 70 9.80 -12.53 -11.57
CA ALA A 70 9.00 -11.60 -12.36
C ALA A 70 9.54 -10.19 -12.17
N PHE A 71 9.91 -9.52 -13.26
CA PHE A 71 10.57 -8.22 -13.24
C PHE A 71 9.88 -7.20 -14.13
N TYR A 72 9.66 -6.00 -13.58
CA TYR A 72 9.23 -4.86 -14.37
C TYR A 72 10.14 -3.66 -14.09
N GLY A 73 10.91 -3.26 -15.11
CA GLY A 73 11.98 -2.27 -14.98
C GLY A 73 11.50 -0.80 -14.87
N ARG A 74 10.21 -0.52 -15.09
CA ARG A 74 9.66 0.83 -14.93
C ARG A 74 8.97 1.07 -13.58
N ASP A 75 8.94 0.06 -12.71
CA ASP A 75 8.61 0.25 -11.31
C ASP A 75 9.80 0.88 -10.56
N GLY A 76 9.51 1.49 -9.42
CA GLY A 76 10.54 2.18 -8.66
C GLY A 76 10.10 2.56 -7.26
N ILE A 77 10.97 3.29 -6.62
CA ILE A 77 10.77 3.84 -5.27
C ILE A 77 10.81 5.37 -5.31
N THR A 78 10.10 6.02 -4.42
CA THR A 78 10.11 7.47 -4.26
C THR A 78 9.82 7.84 -2.81
N ASP A 79 10.08 9.10 -2.43
CA ASP A 79 9.74 9.60 -1.10
C ASP A 79 8.23 9.84 -0.96
N PRO A 80 7.51 9.07 -0.12
CA PRO A 80 6.07 9.23 0.07
C PRO A 80 5.69 10.60 0.65
N HIS A 81 6.57 11.20 1.46
CA HIS A 81 6.30 12.50 2.07
C HIS A 81 6.23 13.61 1.00
N SER A 82 7.17 13.65 0.08
CA SER A 82 7.19 14.63 -1.01
C SER A 82 5.98 14.51 -1.91
N VAL A 83 5.57 13.28 -2.25
CA VAL A 83 4.36 13.03 -3.03
C VAL A 83 3.12 13.52 -2.30
N LEU A 84 2.97 13.20 -1.02
CA LEU A 84 1.85 13.67 -0.19
C LEU A 84 1.81 15.21 -0.11
N GLN A 85 2.94 15.86 0.09
CA GLN A 85 3.02 17.33 0.17
C GLN A 85 2.66 17.99 -1.16
N GLY A 86 3.05 17.41 -2.29
CA GLY A 86 2.66 17.92 -3.61
C GLY A 86 1.14 17.90 -3.79
N TYR A 87 0.48 16.77 -3.55
CA TYR A 87 -0.99 16.70 -3.59
C TYR A 87 -1.65 17.67 -2.62
N ALA A 88 -1.17 17.75 -1.37
CA ALA A 88 -1.71 18.65 -0.37
C ALA A 88 -1.57 20.13 -0.77
N THR A 89 -0.44 20.50 -1.37
CA THR A 89 -0.18 21.86 -1.84
C THR A 89 -1.11 22.23 -2.99
N GLN A 90 -1.23 21.37 -4.00
CA GLN A 90 -2.12 21.62 -5.12
C GLN A 90 -3.61 21.62 -4.70
N ALA A 91 -4.02 20.75 -3.80
CA ALA A 91 -5.36 20.78 -3.25
C ALA A 91 -5.68 22.16 -2.59
N ARG A 92 -4.73 22.71 -1.79
CA ARG A 92 -4.89 24.05 -1.20
C ARG A 92 -4.93 25.15 -2.26
N HIS A 93 -4.10 25.10 -3.28
CA HIS A 93 -4.14 26.06 -4.40
C HIS A 93 -5.48 26.04 -5.14
N LEU A 94 -6.13 24.87 -5.20
CA LEU A 94 -7.46 24.70 -5.77
C LEU A 94 -8.59 25.06 -4.78
N GLY A 95 -8.27 25.51 -3.57
CA GLY A 95 -9.24 25.98 -2.58
C GLY A 95 -9.67 24.95 -1.54
N ALA A 96 -9.07 23.76 -1.50
CA ALA A 96 -9.33 22.81 -0.42
C ALA A 96 -8.77 23.31 0.92
N GLN A 97 -9.54 23.11 1.98
CA GLN A 97 -9.08 23.37 3.35
C GLN A 97 -8.54 22.06 3.94
N LEU A 98 -7.32 22.10 4.43
CA LEU A 98 -6.66 20.97 5.11
C LEU A 98 -6.45 21.35 6.57
N GLU A 99 -7.21 20.71 7.45
CA GLU A 99 -7.13 20.88 8.89
C GLU A 99 -6.26 19.76 9.48
N THR A 100 -5.14 20.14 10.07
CA THR A 100 -4.24 19.20 10.78
C THR A 100 -4.50 19.22 12.28
N ALA A 101 -4.03 18.19 12.99
CA ALA A 101 -4.29 18.03 14.43
C ALA A 101 -5.79 18.06 14.79
N THR A 102 -6.65 17.61 13.85
CA THR A 102 -8.10 17.64 13.94
C THR A 102 -8.64 16.23 13.77
N SER A 103 -9.36 15.72 14.74
CA SER A 103 -9.91 14.37 14.73
C SER A 103 -11.43 14.40 14.60
N VAL A 104 -11.96 13.52 13.76
CA VAL A 104 -13.38 13.23 13.68
C VAL A 104 -13.78 12.37 14.89
N SER A 105 -14.86 12.73 15.54
CA SER A 105 -15.37 12.02 16.74
C SER A 105 -16.83 11.60 16.62
N ASP A 106 -17.56 12.11 15.62
CA ASP A 106 -18.99 11.80 15.43
C ASP A 106 -19.40 12.00 13.98
N MET A 107 -20.51 11.35 13.58
CA MET A 107 -21.17 11.54 12.29
C MET A 107 -22.68 11.66 12.46
N LYS A 108 -23.29 12.67 11.87
CA LYS A 108 -24.72 12.88 11.89
C LYS A 108 -25.39 12.28 10.66
N VAL A 109 -26.12 11.19 10.86
CA VAL A 109 -26.93 10.54 9.83
C VAL A 109 -28.41 10.78 10.13
N LYS A 110 -29.19 11.26 9.15
CA LYS A 110 -30.62 11.47 9.28
C LYS A 110 -31.34 10.96 8.02
N GLY A 111 -32.34 10.10 8.24
CA GLY A 111 -33.09 9.51 7.13
C GLY A 111 -32.24 8.69 6.16
N GLY A 112 -31.22 8.00 6.68
CA GLY A 112 -30.28 7.19 5.86
C GLY A 112 -29.27 8.00 5.05
N ARG A 113 -29.12 9.30 5.35
CA ARG A 113 -28.20 10.20 4.63
C ARG A 113 -27.25 10.90 5.59
N ILE A 114 -25.97 11.02 5.22
CA ILE A 114 -25.00 11.84 5.95
C ILE A 114 -25.37 13.32 5.90
N GLN A 115 -25.21 14.02 7.03
CA GLN A 115 -25.54 15.44 7.17
C GLN A 115 -24.33 16.26 7.61
N ALA A 116 -23.52 15.72 8.49
CA ALA A 116 -22.39 16.45 9.08
C ALA A 116 -21.37 15.50 9.70
N VAL A 117 -20.16 16.01 9.88
CA VAL A 117 -19.06 15.39 10.61
C VAL A 117 -18.79 16.21 11.87
N GLY A 118 -18.71 15.55 13.04
CA GLY A 118 -18.38 16.16 14.32
C GLY A 118 -16.90 16.00 14.63
N LEU A 119 -16.29 17.07 15.14
CA LEU A 119 -14.88 17.11 15.54
C LEU A 119 -14.73 16.97 17.05
N GLN A 120 -13.56 16.56 17.54
CA GLN A 120 -13.30 16.39 18.97
C GLN A 120 -13.50 17.68 19.81
N ASP A 121 -13.33 18.86 19.20
CA ASP A 121 -13.55 20.14 19.87
C ASP A 121 -15.03 20.55 19.95
N GLY A 122 -15.94 19.72 19.45
CA GLY A 122 -17.38 19.97 19.41
C GLY A 122 -17.86 20.72 18.18
N THR A 123 -16.98 21.09 17.26
CA THR A 123 -17.33 21.72 15.99
C THR A 123 -18.03 20.73 15.07
N TRP A 124 -19.03 21.17 14.32
CA TRP A 124 -19.70 20.40 13.29
C TRP A 124 -19.45 21.00 11.91
N ILE A 125 -19.09 20.15 10.95
CA ILE A 125 -18.96 20.51 9.54
C ILE A 125 -20.11 19.86 8.78
N GLU A 126 -21.03 20.67 8.28
CA GLU A 126 -22.16 20.20 7.47
C GLU A 126 -21.67 19.86 6.06
N SER A 127 -22.01 18.66 5.60
CA SER A 127 -21.71 18.21 4.23
C SER A 127 -22.70 17.11 3.80
N PRO A 128 -23.24 17.18 2.57
CA PRO A 128 -24.02 16.10 2.00
C PRO A 128 -23.19 14.93 1.48
N THR A 129 -21.86 15.07 1.46
CA THR A 129 -20.90 14.08 0.97
C THR A 129 -19.70 13.99 1.91
N VAL A 130 -19.38 12.78 2.35
CA VAL A 130 -18.24 12.49 3.20
C VAL A 130 -17.49 11.30 2.63
N ILE A 131 -16.16 11.40 2.58
CA ILE A 131 -15.28 10.34 2.13
C ILE A 131 -14.43 9.88 3.31
N ILE A 132 -14.48 8.59 3.62
CA ILE A 132 -13.62 7.96 4.63
C ILE A 132 -12.32 7.51 3.93
N ALA A 133 -11.21 8.16 4.25
CA ALA A 133 -9.86 7.82 3.83
C ALA A 133 -8.93 7.77 5.06
N GLY A 134 -9.44 7.20 6.15
CA GLY A 134 -8.80 7.21 7.47
C GLY A 134 -7.76 6.12 7.68
N GLY A 135 -7.37 5.38 6.61
CA GLY A 135 -6.40 4.30 6.72
C GLY A 135 -6.84 3.26 7.78
N PRO A 136 -5.96 2.88 8.71
CA PRO A 136 -6.23 1.87 9.73
C PRO A 136 -7.42 2.21 10.66
N TRP A 137 -7.82 3.48 10.77
CA TRP A 137 -8.96 3.94 11.58
C TRP A 137 -10.28 3.96 10.82
N SER A 138 -10.30 3.58 9.55
CA SER A 138 -11.49 3.69 8.69
C SER A 138 -12.67 2.87 9.21
N GLY A 139 -12.43 1.71 9.80
CA GLY A 139 -13.47 0.89 10.43
C GLY A 139 -14.15 1.64 11.60
N ASP A 140 -13.34 2.20 12.50
CA ASP A 140 -13.84 2.98 13.64
C ASP A 140 -14.59 4.23 13.18
N ILE A 141 -14.07 4.92 12.17
CA ILE A 141 -14.71 6.12 11.59
C ILE A 141 -16.05 5.75 10.94
N ALA A 142 -16.14 4.66 10.18
CA ALA A 142 -17.38 4.22 9.56
C ALA A 142 -18.44 3.81 10.61
N ALA A 143 -18.02 3.23 11.74
CA ALA A 143 -18.91 2.88 12.85
C ALA A 143 -19.62 4.10 13.44
N LEU A 144 -19.06 5.32 13.39
CA LEU A 144 -19.70 6.56 13.79
C LEU A 144 -20.97 6.85 12.96
N ALA A 145 -21.02 6.35 11.72
CA ALA A 145 -22.19 6.44 10.83
C ALA A 145 -23.07 5.17 10.89
N GLY A 146 -22.75 4.21 11.74
CA GLY A 146 -23.46 2.93 11.84
C GLY A 146 -23.16 1.96 10.69
N VAL A 147 -22.01 2.12 10.02
CA VAL A 147 -21.55 1.27 8.91
C VAL A 147 -20.46 0.33 9.42
N ASP A 148 -20.61 -0.95 9.14
CA ASP A 148 -19.56 -1.96 9.34
C ASP A 148 -18.65 -1.98 8.11
N LEU A 149 -17.44 -1.44 8.27
CA LEU A 149 -16.43 -1.39 7.22
C LEU A 149 -15.30 -2.36 7.59
N PRO A 150 -15.11 -3.46 6.87
CA PRO A 150 -14.21 -4.54 7.25
C PRO A 150 -12.74 -4.18 6.98
N VAL A 151 -12.24 -3.21 7.72
CA VAL A 151 -10.85 -2.74 7.68
C VAL A 151 -10.26 -2.91 9.07
N GLN A 152 -9.14 -3.62 9.15
CA GLN A 152 -8.46 -3.87 10.42
C GLN A 152 -7.03 -3.31 10.40
N PRO A 153 -6.61 -2.64 11.47
CA PRO A 153 -5.22 -2.23 11.65
C PRO A 153 -4.34 -3.46 11.93
N VAL A 154 -3.30 -3.66 11.12
CA VAL A 154 -2.33 -4.74 11.35
C VAL A 154 -0.92 -4.17 11.28
N MET A 155 -0.16 -4.35 12.36
CA MET A 155 1.20 -3.84 12.45
C MET A 155 2.12 -4.56 11.47
N ARG A 156 2.95 -3.79 10.79
CA ARG A 156 4.10 -4.24 10.01
C ARG A 156 5.32 -3.49 10.48
N GLN A 157 6.43 -4.18 10.62
CA GLN A 157 7.69 -3.55 11.05
C GLN A 157 8.75 -3.68 9.97
N ILE A 158 9.60 -2.67 9.91
CA ILE A 158 10.71 -2.60 8.97
C ILE A 158 11.98 -2.20 9.67
N MET A 159 13.10 -2.54 9.05
CA MET A 159 14.44 -2.15 9.47
C MET A 159 15.16 -1.45 8.33
N VAL A 160 15.96 -0.45 8.66
CA VAL A 160 16.91 0.21 7.76
C VAL A 160 18.30 0.03 8.31
N THR A 161 19.22 -0.41 7.47
CA THR A 161 20.63 -0.59 7.85
C THR A 161 21.42 0.71 7.69
N ARG A 162 22.60 0.77 8.32
CA ARG A 162 23.62 1.73 7.92
C ARG A 162 24.05 1.47 6.48
N PRO A 163 24.76 2.41 5.84
CA PRO A 163 25.29 2.21 4.49
C PRO A 163 26.07 0.91 4.36
N ILE A 164 25.82 0.18 3.28
CA ILE A 164 26.43 -1.11 2.96
C ILE A 164 27.13 -1.01 1.61
N GLU A 165 28.41 -1.35 1.57
CA GLU A 165 29.14 -1.42 0.30
C GLU A 165 28.56 -2.54 -0.59
N GLY A 166 28.38 -2.25 -1.88
CA GLY A 166 27.84 -3.19 -2.87
C GLY A 166 26.33 -3.12 -3.06
N VAL A 167 25.62 -2.18 -2.40
CA VAL A 167 24.21 -1.88 -2.66
C VAL A 167 24.11 -0.43 -3.13
N GLY A 168 23.59 -0.21 -4.32
CA GLY A 168 23.43 1.10 -4.95
C GLY A 168 21.98 1.40 -5.37
N THR A 169 21.78 2.54 -5.95
CA THR A 169 20.47 2.99 -6.46
C THR A 169 19.93 2.14 -7.62
N ASP A 170 20.79 1.32 -8.23
CA ASP A 170 20.45 0.36 -9.28
C ASP A 170 19.97 -1.00 -8.74
N PHE A 171 20.04 -1.21 -7.41
CA PHE A 171 19.49 -2.40 -6.77
C PHE A 171 17.95 -2.38 -6.87
N PRO A 172 17.32 -3.40 -7.49
CA PRO A 172 15.88 -3.42 -7.65
C PRO A 172 15.17 -3.55 -6.29
N PHE A 173 13.89 -3.18 -6.27
CA PHE A 173 13.03 -3.58 -5.16
C PHE A 173 12.79 -5.09 -5.26
N VAL A 174 13.42 -5.88 -4.41
CA VAL A 174 13.35 -7.34 -4.42
C VAL A 174 12.31 -7.83 -3.42
N ILE A 175 11.44 -8.73 -3.85
CA ILE A 175 10.41 -9.36 -3.01
C ILE A 175 10.58 -10.89 -3.09
N ASP A 176 10.93 -11.52 -1.99
CA ASP A 176 10.81 -12.96 -1.80
C ASP A 176 9.33 -13.26 -1.50
N PHE A 177 8.61 -13.70 -2.53
CA PHE A 177 7.15 -13.72 -2.49
C PHE A 177 6.61 -14.71 -1.45
N SER A 178 7.16 -15.92 -1.40
CA SER A 178 6.71 -16.96 -0.46
C SER A 178 6.95 -16.61 1.01
N LYS A 179 7.97 -15.77 1.29
CA LYS A 179 8.31 -15.33 2.65
C LYS A 179 7.72 -13.97 3.00
N SER A 180 7.06 -13.28 2.06
CA SER A 180 6.62 -11.89 2.23
C SER A 180 7.76 -10.97 2.73
N LEU A 181 8.99 -11.25 2.28
CA LEU A 181 10.21 -10.56 2.67
C LEU A 181 10.66 -9.68 1.52
N TYR A 182 11.03 -8.43 1.79
CA TYR A 182 11.45 -7.51 0.75
C TYR A 182 12.65 -6.67 1.14
N PHE A 183 13.33 -6.17 0.11
CA PHE A 183 14.51 -5.33 0.20
C PHE A 183 14.48 -4.23 -0.84
N HIS A 184 14.92 -3.05 -0.47
CA HIS A 184 15.28 -2.02 -1.44
C HIS A 184 16.40 -1.13 -0.91
N TYR A 185 17.07 -0.43 -1.82
CA TYR A 185 18.04 0.59 -1.46
C TYR A 185 17.39 1.71 -0.66
N GLU A 186 18.00 2.09 0.46
CA GLU A 186 17.56 3.22 1.28
C GLU A 186 18.76 3.95 1.89
N SER A 187 18.97 5.22 1.46
CA SER A 187 19.95 6.12 2.05
C SER A 187 21.39 5.54 2.21
N GLY A 188 21.83 4.78 1.21
CA GLY A 188 23.14 4.10 1.21
C GLY A 188 23.12 2.70 1.82
N GLY A 189 22.07 2.30 2.49
CA GLY A 189 21.85 0.97 3.07
C GLY A 189 20.70 0.23 2.42
N VAL A 190 20.10 -0.67 3.18
CA VAL A 190 18.95 -1.48 2.77
C VAL A 190 17.79 -1.27 3.74
N LEU A 191 16.63 -0.96 3.21
CA LEU A 191 15.38 -1.14 3.92
C LEU A 191 14.87 -2.55 3.67
N THR A 192 14.48 -3.25 4.73
CA THR A 192 13.87 -4.58 4.65
C THR A 192 12.67 -4.69 5.56
N GLY A 193 11.66 -5.43 5.12
CA GLY A 193 10.47 -5.75 5.86
C GLY A 193 10.02 -7.18 5.58
N MET A 194 9.33 -7.77 6.54
CA MET A 194 8.76 -9.12 6.44
C MET A 194 7.42 -9.17 7.18
N SER A 195 6.39 -9.67 6.53
CA SER A 195 5.07 -9.79 7.15
C SER A 195 5.05 -10.94 8.15
N ASN A 196 4.64 -10.65 9.41
CA ASN A 196 4.36 -11.68 10.40
C ASN A 196 2.95 -12.23 10.14
N PRO A 197 2.79 -13.51 9.78
CA PRO A 197 1.47 -14.10 9.54
C PRO A 197 0.61 -14.21 10.81
N ASP A 198 1.25 -14.28 11.98
CA ASP A 198 0.56 -14.40 13.27
C ASP A 198 0.27 -13.04 13.93
N GLN A 199 0.51 -11.95 13.22
CA GLN A 199 0.27 -10.60 13.75
C GLN A 199 -1.22 -10.34 13.96
N SER A 200 -1.60 -10.18 15.23
CA SER A 200 -2.97 -9.82 15.59
C SER A 200 -3.32 -8.39 15.15
N ALA A 201 -4.59 -8.19 14.80
CA ALA A 201 -5.10 -6.85 14.53
C ALA A 201 -5.04 -5.97 15.80
N GLY A 202 -4.71 -4.70 15.63
CA GLY A 202 -4.62 -3.73 16.73
C GLY A 202 -3.78 -2.51 16.36
N PHE A 203 -3.83 -1.49 17.22
CA PHE A 203 -3.15 -0.21 16.99
C PHE A 203 -1.75 -0.13 17.63
N ASP A 204 -1.25 -1.22 18.21
CA ASP A 204 0.10 -1.25 18.79
C ASP A 204 1.15 -1.28 17.67
N THR A 205 2.00 -0.27 17.64
CA THR A 205 3.09 -0.12 16.64
C THR A 205 4.46 -0.34 17.26
N ARG A 206 4.53 -0.87 18.49
CA ARG A 206 5.84 -1.21 19.08
C ARG A 206 6.48 -2.35 18.29
N VAL A 207 7.78 -2.22 18.07
CA VAL A 207 8.58 -3.27 17.42
C VAL A 207 8.49 -4.56 18.26
N ASP A 208 8.16 -5.66 17.60
CA ASP A 208 8.22 -7.00 18.18
C ASP A 208 9.64 -7.54 18.06
N GLU A 209 10.30 -7.70 19.22
CA GLU A 209 11.69 -8.17 19.32
C GLU A 209 11.89 -9.60 18.81
N GLU A 210 10.91 -10.49 19.05
CA GLU A 210 11.01 -11.89 18.61
C GLU A 210 10.86 -11.98 17.09
N TRP A 211 9.86 -11.26 16.55
CA TRP A 211 9.69 -11.17 15.11
C TRP A 211 10.87 -10.48 14.42
N ARG A 212 11.44 -9.44 15.03
CA ARG A 212 12.64 -8.78 14.53
C ARG A 212 13.79 -9.78 14.29
N MET A 213 14.03 -10.67 15.24
CA MET A 213 15.09 -11.69 15.12
C MET A 213 14.76 -12.69 14.02
N THR A 214 13.52 -13.12 13.89
CA THR A 214 13.03 -13.99 12.83
C THR A 214 13.21 -13.34 11.46
N HIS A 215 12.74 -12.10 11.32
CA HIS A 215 12.88 -11.32 10.10
C HIS A 215 14.36 -11.15 9.71
N PHE A 216 15.22 -10.74 10.65
CA PHE A 216 16.64 -10.54 10.38
C PHE A 216 17.34 -11.83 9.94
N SER A 217 17.03 -12.97 10.57
CA SER A 217 17.56 -14.26 10.15
C SER A 217 17.20 -14.58 8.69
N HIS A 218 15.93 -14.45 8.32
CA HIS A 218 15.50 -14.67 6.94
C HIS A 218 16.11 -13.65 5.97
N ALA A 219 16.29 -12.41 6.41
CA ALA A 219 16.91 -11.37 5.61
C ALA A 219 18.38 -11.69 5.32
N VAL A 220 19.15 -12.17 6.32
CA VAL A 220 20.54 -12.60 6.14
C VAL A 220 20.63 -13.83 5.24
N ASP A 221 19.75 -14.81 5.40
CA ASP A 221 19.70 -16.00 4.53
C ASP A 221 19.50 -15.61 3.07
N ARG A 222 18.63 -14.65 2.79
CA ARG A 222 18.33 -14.17 1.42
C ARG A 222 19.37 -13.17 0.89
N MET A 223 19.91 -12.32 1.75
CA MET A 223 20.90 -11.30 1.43
C MET A 223 22.08 -11.34 2.42
N PRO A 224 23.09 -12.20 2.20
CA PRO A 224 24.19 -12.43 3.17
C PRO A 224 25.01 -11.19 3.53
N LEU A 225 25.00 -10.15 2.69
CA LEU A 225 25.64 -8.88 3.02
C LEU A 225 25.13 -8.27 4.33
N LEU A 226 23.93 -8.64 4.75
CA LEU A 226 23.30 -8.14 5.98
C LEU A 226 23.92 -8.73 7.25
N GLU A 227 24.63 -9.86 7.18
CA GLU A 227 25.25 -10.51 8.36
C GLU A 227 26.18 -9.57 9.15
N PHE A 228 26.86 -8.67 8.45
CA PHE A 228 27.82 -7.73 9.04
C PHE A 228 27.29 -6.30 9.10
N SER A 229 25.99 -6.12 8.83
CA SER A 229 25.37 -4.79 8.85
C SER A 229 24.94 -4.39 10.25
N GLU A 230 24.87 -3.08 10.48
CA GLU A 230 24.27 -2.51 11.68
C GLU A 230 22.89 -1.94 11.34
N VAL A 231 21.88 -2.21 12.16
CA VAL A 231 20.58 -1.55 12.04
C VAL A 231 20.73 -0.09 12.42
N LEU A 232 20.35 0.81 11.51
CA LEU A 232 20.34 2.26 11.75
C LEU A 232 19.08 2.69 12.48
N THR A 233 17.93 2.18 12.04
CA THR A 233 16.62 2.48 12.61
C THR A 233 15.63 1.37 12.28
N GLU A 234 14.61 1.26 13.12
CA GLU A 234 13.49 0.34 12.92
C GLU A 234 12.20 0.98 13.46
N TRP A 235 11.07 0.62 12.91
CA TRP A 235 9.78 1.04 13.42
C TRP A 235 8.65 0.14 12.95
N GLY A 236 7.52 0.21 13.66
CA GLY A 236 6.26 -0.39 13.26
C GLY A 236 5.31 0.65 12.68
N GLY A 237 4.58 0.27 11.64
CA GLY A 237 3.50 1.02 11.03
C GLY A 237 2.24 0.18 10.89
N LEU A 238 1.10 0.79 10.66
CA LEU A 238 -0.15 0.05 10.52
C LEU A 238 -0.54 -0.06 9.05
N TYR A 239 -0.76 -1.30 8.61
CA TYR A 239 -1.53 -1.59 7.41
C TYR A 239 -3.02 -1.54 7.74
N GLU A 240 -3.81 -1.17 6.78
CA GLU A 240 -5.26 -1.20 6.76
C GLU A 240 -5.74 -2.43 5.98
N VAL A 241 -5.92 -3.55 6.66
CA VAL A 241 -6.14 -4.84 6.02
C VAL A 241 -7.63 -5.12 5.87
N THR A 242 -8.03 -5.53 4.66
CA THR A 242 -9.36 -6.04 4.33
C THR A 242 -9.34 -7.57 4.24
N PRO A 243 -10.48 -8.27 4.32
CA PRO A 243 -10.53 -9.73 4.24
C PRO A 243 -9.96 -10.35 2.96
N ASP A 244 -9.96 -9.61 1.86
CA ASP A 244 -9.46 -10.04 0.54
C ASP A 244 -8.21 -9.26 0.11
N ALA A 245 -7.61 -8.49 1.00
CA ALA A 245 -6.48 -7.60 0.77
C ALA A 245 -6.67 -6.59 -0.39
N GLN A 246 -7.91 -6.37 -0.85
CA GLN A 246 -8.25 -5.38 -1.87
C GLN A 246 -8.89 -4.14 -1.24
N PRO A 247 -8.66 -2.93 -1.79
CA PRO A 247 -9.24 -1.71 -1.24
C PRO A 247 -10.78 -1.70 -1.34
N ILE A 248 -11.40 -0.93 -0.46
CA ILE A 248 -12.83 -0.63 -0.51
C ILE A 248 -12.97 0.79 -1.08
N LEU A 249 -13.43 0.87 -2.32
CA LEU A 249 -13.50 2.12 -3.08
C LEU A 249 -14.93 2.41 -3.54
N GLY A 250 -15.38 3.65 -3.32
CA GLY A 250 -16.67 4.11 -3.79
C GLY A 250 -17.72 4.26 -2.70
N LYS A 251 -18.99 4.28 -3.10
CA LYS A 251 -20.13 4.54 -2.23
C LYS A 251 -20.33 3.42 -1.20
N LEU A 252 -20.63 3.81 0.05
CA LEU A 252 -21.11 2.90 1.10
C LEU A 252 -22.63 2.86 1.07
N PRO A 253 -23.27 1.75 0.68
CA PRO A 253 -24.70 1.71 0.37
C PRO A 253 -25.61 1.91 1.58
N GLN A 254 -25.09 1.71 2.79
CA GLN A 254 -25.85 1.84 4.04
C GLN A 254 -26.22 3.30 4.36
N VAL A 255 -25.41 4.27 3.89
CA VAL A 255 -25.60 5.69 4.18
C VAL A 255 -25.41 6.51 2.90
N ASP A 256 -26.46 7.13 2.41
CA ASP A 256 -26.38 7.97 1.22
C ASP A 256 -25.46 9.18 1.44
N GLY A 257 -24.57 9.45 0.47
CA GLY A 257 -23.54 10.47 0.53
C GLY A 257 -22.27 10.06 1.29
N LEU A 258 -22.18 8.83 1.80
CA LEU A 258 -20.97 8.31 2.44
C LEU A 258 -20.19 7.43 1.44
N TYR A 259 -18.88 7.67 1.36
CA TYR A 259 -17.96 6.97 0.47
C TYR A 259 -16.72 6.50 1.23
N SER A 260 -15.98 5.54 0.67
CA SER A 260 -14.72 5.05 1.21
C SER A 260 -13.61 5.03 0.15
N CYS A 261 -12.38 5.21 0.62
CA CYS A 261 -11.13 5.01 -0.10
C CYS A 261 -10.12 4.50 0.91
N THR A 262 -10.11 3.19 1.17
CA THR A 262 -9.35 2.59 2.28
C THR A 262 -9.17 1.09 2.09
N GLY A 263 -8.40 0.45 2.97
CA GLY A 263 -8.25 -1.00 2.96
C GLY A 263 -7.23 -1.51 1.94
N PHE A 264 -6.23 -0.74 1.62
CA PHE A 264 -5.23 -1.05 0.59
C PHE A 264 -4.25 -2.15 0.95
N SER A 265 -4.22 -2.61 2.19
CA SER A 265 -3.43 -3.78 2.63
C SER A 265 -1.93 -3.70 2.26
N GLY A 266 -1.36 -2.48 2.23
CA GLY A 266 0.03 -2.22 1.88
C GLY A 266 0.27 -1.67 0.46
N HIS A 267 -0.76 -1.65 -0.41
CA HIS A 267 -0.64 -1.17 -1.81
C HIS A 267 -1.14 0.27 -2.02
N GLY A 268 -1.47 1.00 -0.96
CA GLY A 268 -2.14 2.30 -1.05
C GLY A 268 -1.32 3.39 -1.74
N PHE A 269 -0.01 3.37 -1.59
CA PHE A 269 0.84 4.41 -2.15
C PHE A 269 0.75 4.46 -3.69
N MET A 270 0.95 3.31 -4.37
CA MET A 270 0.90 3.25 -5.82
C MET A 270 -0.50 3.43 -6.40
N HIS A 271 -1.55 3.06 -5.65
CA HIS A 271 -2.95 3.17 -6.09
C HIS A 271 -3.59 4.51 -5.74
N GLY A 272 -3.08 5.24 -4.76
CA GLY A 272 -3.68 6.48 -4.25
C GLY A 272 -4.05 7.49 -5.33
N PRO A 273 -3.15 7.82 -6.27
CA PRO A 273 -3.43 8.79 -7.32
C PRO A 273 -4.64 8.42 -8.20
N ILE A 274 -4.69 7.18 -8.68
CA ILE A 274 -5.80 6.73 -9.53
C ILE A 274 -7.09 6.58 -8.72
N CYS A 275 -7.02 6.07 -7.47
CA CYS A 275 -8.20 5.95 -6.61
C CYS A 275 -8.82 7.30 -6.27
N GLY A 276 -7.99 8.34 -6.09
CA GLY A 276 -8.47 9.71 -5.92
C GLY A 276 -9.27 10.21 -7.13
N LEU A 277 -8.80 9.96 -8.35
CA LEU A 277 -9.49 10.29 -9.59
C LEU A 277 -10.83 9.54 -9.71
N LEU A 278 -10.78 8.20 -9.53
CA LEU A 278 -11.97 7.33 -9.64
C LEU A 278 -13.06 7.72 -8.63
N LEU A 279 -12.63 8.09 -7.42
CA LEU A 279 -13.57 8.55 -6.39
C LEU A 279 -14.16 9.93 -6.71
N ALA A 280 -13.38 10.83 -7.30
CA ALA A 280 -13.89 12.10 -7.77
C ALA A 280 -14.95 11.91 -8.88
N GLU A 281 -14.70 11.01 -9.83
CA GLU A 281 -15.69 10.63 -10.86
C GLU A 281 -16.97 10.04 -10.24
N GLU A 282 -16.81 9.10 -9.28
CA GLU A 282 -17.91 8.48 -8.56
C GLU A 282 -18.79 9.51 -7.84
N VAL A 283 -18.18 10.49 -7.18
CA VAL A 283 -18.90 11.54 -6.42
C VAL A 283 -19.54 12.56 -7.34
N LEU A 284 -18.86 13.00 -8.39
CA LEU A 284 -19.29 14.10 -9.24
C LEU A 284 -20.21 13.65 -10.40
N ASP A 285 -19.90 12.50 -10.97
CA ASP A 285 -20.56 11.97 -12.17
C ASP A 285 -21.49 10.78 -11.87
N GLY A 286 -21.45 10.27 -10.63
CA GLY A 286 -22.26 9.15 -10.16
C GLY A 286 -21.69 7.76 -10.48
N SER A 287 -20.58 7.67 -11.18
CA SER A 287 -19.84 6.42 -11.44
C SER A 287 -18.41 6.69 -11.85
N ALA A 288 -17.48 5.82 -11.47
CA ALA A 288 -16.13 5.80 -12.01
C ALA A 288 -16.16 5.49 -13.51
N LYS A 289 -15.35 6.18 -14.30
CA LYS A 289 -15.34 6.10 -15.77
C LYS A 289 -13.98 5.64 -16.32
N THR A 290 -12.91 6.06 -15.67
CA THR A 290 -11.55 5.79 -16.14
C THR A 290 -11.20 4.31 -15.98
N VAL A 291 -11.61 3.69 -14.89
CA VAL A 291 -11.44 2.25 -14.60
C VAL A 291 -12.69 1.75 -13.91
N ASP A 292 -13.15 0.55 -14.24
CA ASP A 292 -14.23 -0.12 -13.54
C ASP A 292 -13.79 -0.50 -12.10
N ILE A 293 -14.58 -0.09 -11.11
CA ILE A 293 -14.33 -0.35 -9.69
C ILE A 293 -15.36 -1.28 -9.04
N ASP A 294 -16.20 -1.95 -9.81
CA ASP A 294 -17.28 -2.77 -9.25
C ASP A 294 -16.75 -3.89 -8.36
N SER A 295 -15.60 -4.47 -8.71
CA SER A 295 -14.91 -5.46 -7.88
C SER A 295 -14.31 -4.92 -6.58
N LEU A 296 -14.21 -3.60 -6.43
CA LEU A 296 -13.65 -2.92 -5.25
C LEU A 296 -14.74 -2.30 -4.36
N ARG A 297 -16.02 -2.45 -4.71
CA ARG A 297 -17.15 -1.91 -3.95
C ARG A 297 -17.35 -2.69 -2.65
N TRP A 298 -17.92 -2.02 -1.65
CA TRP A 298 -18.20 -2.61 -0.33
C TRP A 298 -19.12 -3.82 -0.39
N ASP A 299 -20.11 -3.83 -1.30
CA ASP A 299 -21.14 -4.89 -1.43
C ASP A 299 -20.60 -6.27 -1.81
N ARG A 300 -19.34 -6.37 -2.28
CA ARG A 300 -18.67 -7.66 -2.47
C ARG A 300 -18.61 -8.50 -1.18
N PHE A 301 -18.68 -7.87 -0.02
CA PHE A 301 -18.69 -8.56 1.27
C PHE A 301 -20.07 -9.04 1.71
N GLU A 302 -21.18 -8.52 1.13
CA GLU A 302 -22.54 -8.98 1.44
C GLU A 302 -22.78 -10.43 1.05
N SER A 303 -22.13 -10.91 -0.01
CA SER A 303 -22.31 -12.26 -0.54
C SER A 303 -21.64 -13.38 0.27
N GLY A 304 -20.86 -13.05 1.30
CA GLY A 304 -20.09 -14.01 2.09
C GLY A 304 -19.00 -14.75 1.33
N LEU A 305 -18.75 -14.38 0.08
CA LEU A 305 -17.66 -14.88 -0.75
C LEU A 305 -16.39 -14.12 -0.45
N ILE A 306 -15.78 -14.39 0.70
CA ILE A 306 -14.39 -14.00 0.97
C ILE A 306 -13.51 -15.03 0.26
N ALA A 307 -13.13 -14.76 -0.96
CA ALA A 307 -12.12 -15.55 -1.66
C ALA A 307 -10.76 -14.92 -1.38
N GLY A 308 -9.95 -15.55 -0.54
CA GLY A 308 -8.56 -15.18 -0.37
C GLY A 308 -7.99 -15.56 0.99
N GLU A 309 -7.47 -16.76 1.10
CA GLU A 309 -6.36 -17.03 2.01
C GLU A 309 -5.10 -16.42 1.37
N TYR A 310 -4.53 -15.38 2.00
CA TYR A 310 -3.24 -14.79 1.64
C TYR A 310 -2.15 -15.22 2.61
#